data_167f111ac649b00ed83b471adbd51479
#
_entry.id   167f111ac649b00ed83b471adbd51479
#
_cell.length_a   1.000
_cell.length_b   1.000
_cell.length_c   1.000
_cell.angle_alpha   90.00
_cell.angle_beta   90.00
_cell.angle_gamma   90.00
#
_symmetry.space_group_name_H-M   'P 1'
#
loop_
_entity.id
_entity.type
_entity.pdbx_description
1 polymer ?
#
loop_
_entity_poly.entity_id
_entity_poly.type
_entity_poly.pdbx_seq_one_letter_code
_entity_poly.pdbx_strand_id
1 'polypeptide(L)'
;VYCHGSTHSSIYEKIMKICKAYDVRNYEWPKTYEQATKRLSELKEIINDKEKALKAYEEYFINEIFVLINVVEPNKNSLIEEWKLFCKKERHIYNNLNYFEGSDITLRCDCWYSANDEEKIRHILMNKSSNDLVSALLLSDKLLTPNISPPTYIKTNEFTSTYQSMVDTYGIPRYGEINPAISTIVTFPFLFGIMYGDVGHGICIFLFALFLIIVHNRMKNKEGSGSGSGSDENSNEMLSMLFNGRYMLLLMGFFAVYAGFLYNDFFSMPLNLFTSMFEVDK
;
A
#
# COMPACT_ATOMS: atom_id res chain seq x y z
N VAL A 1 -5.48 -9.19 -48.20
CA VAL A 1 -4.64 -8.63 -49.27
C VAL A 1 -4.94 -9.43 -50.52
N TYR A 2 -5.45 -8.79 -51.55
CA TYR A 2 -5.71 -9.44 -52.86
C TYR A 2 -4.50 -9.16 -53.75
N CYS A 3 -3.90 -10.21 -54.27
CA CYS A 3 -2.83 -10.09 -55.26
C CYS A 3 -3.30 -10.65 -56.61
N HIS A 4 -3.23 -9.84 -57.65
CA HIS A 4 -3.36 -10.30 -59.02
C HIS A 4 -2.04 -10.94 -59.46
N GLY A 5 -2.04 -12.26 -59.59
CA GLY A 5 -0.85 -13.00 -60.04
C GLY A 5 -1.05 -14.50 -59.96
N SER A 6 -0.33 -15.24 -60.79
CA SER A 6 -0.30 -16.69 -60.70
C SER A 6 0.43 -17.14 -59.47
N THR A 7 0.07 -18.30 -58.90
CA THR A 7 0.70 -18.95 -57.76
C THR A 7 2.20 -19.22 -57.88
N HIS A 8 2.75 -19.03 -59.07
CA HIS A 8 4.19 -19.18 -59.39
C HIS A 8 4.91 -17.86 -59.60
N SER A 9 4.29 -16.71 -59.22
CA SER A 9 4.96 -15.42 -59.37
C SER A 9 5.92 -15.15 -58.23
N SER A 10 7.06 -14.51 -58.53
CA SER A 10 8.05 -14.07 -57.54
C SER A 10 7.44 -13.21 -56.43
N ILE A 11 6.35 -12.53 -56.71
CA ILE A 11 5.59 -11.71 -55.74
C ILE A 11 4.89 -12.60 -54.71
N TYR A 12 4.30 -13.71 -55.14
CA TYR A 12 3.65 -14.67 -54.23
C TYR A 12 4.66 -15.25 -53.22
N GLU A 13 5.85 -15.64 -53.65
CA GLU A 13 6.89 -16.16 -52.75
C GLU A 13 7.36 -15.13 -51.74
N LYS A 14 7.50 -13.86 -52.13
CA LYS A 14 7.86 -12.79 -51.23
C LYS A 14 6.79 -12.53 -50.19
N ILE A 15 5.51 -12.51 -50.60
CA ILE A 15 4.39 -12.35 -49.68
C ILE A 15 4.31 -13.52 -48.69
N MET A 16 4.50 -14.76 -49.18
CA MET A 16 4.50 -15.94 -48.30
C MET A 16 5.64 -15.92 -47.30
N LYS A 17 6.83 -15.41 -47.70
CA LYS A 17 7.94 -15.22 -46.76
C LYS A 17 7.61 -14.18 -45.67
N ILE A 18 6.99 -13.08 -46.04
CA ILE A 18 6.53 -12.05 -45.10
C ILE A 18 5.45 -12.62 -44.17
N CYS A 19 4.45 -13.32 -44.72
CA CYS A 19 3.40 -13.95 -43.91
C CYS A 19 3.98 -14.95 -42.89
N LYS A 20 4.98 -15.76 -43.27
CA LYS A 20 5.70 -16.66 -42.36
C LYS A 20 6.49 -15.93 -41.28
N ALA A 21 7.15 -14.83 -41.63
CA ALA A 21 7.94 -14.05 -40.68
C ALA A 21 7.07 -13.39 -39.58
N TYR A 22 5.82 -13.06 -39.90
CA TYR A 22 4.87 -12.47 -38.97
C TYR A 22 3.81 -13.46 -38.44
N ASP A 23 4.01 -14.77 -38.67
CA ASP A 23 3.11 -15.87 -38.25
C ASP A 23 1.65 -15.66 -38.59
N VAL A 24 1.42 -15.08 -39.81
CA VAL A 24 0.09 -14.79 -40.32
C VAL A 24 -0.52 -16.07 -40.90
N ARG A 25 -1.75 -16.38 -40.52
CA ARG A 25 -2.48 -17.54 -41.04
C ARG A 25 -2.90 -17.30 -42.47
N ASN A 26 -2.50 -18.22 -43.37
CA ASN A 26 -2.86 -18.19 -44.78
C ASN A 26 -4.02 -19.15 -45.06
N TYR A 27 -4.99 -18.67 -45.79
CA TYR A 27 -6.16 -19.46 -46.18
C TYR A 27 -6.25 -19.50 -47.72
N GLU A 28 -6.38 -20.70 -48.23
CA GLU A 28 -6.61 -20.88 -49.67
C GLU A 28 -8.06 -20.54 -50.06
N TRP A 29 -8.23 -19.74 -51.09
CA TRP A 29 -9.54 -19.38 -51.60
C TRP A 29 -10.14 -20.52 -52.45
N PRO A 30 -11.39 -20.96 -52.17
CA PRO A 30 -12.05 -22.02 -52.94
C PRO A 30 -12.28 -21.59 -54.38
N LYS A 31 -11.95 -22.49 -55.32
CA LYS A 31 -12.03 -22.19 -56.74
C LYS A 31 -13.43 -22.40 -57.32
N THR A 32 -14.25 -23.24 -56.68
CA THR A 32 -15.63 -23.53 -57.11
C THR A 32 -16.63 -23.25 -56.03
N TYR A 33 -17.87 -22.94 -56.43
CA TYR A 33 -18.96 -22.64 -55.49
C TYR A 33 -19.26 -23.83 -54.55
N GLU A 34 -19.21 -25.04 -55.04
CA GLU A 34 -19.42 -26.25 -54.25
C GLU A 34 -18.35 -26.45 -53.17
N GLN A 35 -17.09 -26.15 -53.51
CA GLN A 35 -16.00 -26.17 -52.52
C GLN A 35 -16.15 -25.07 -51.45
N ALA A 36 -16.67 -23.91 -51.86
CA ALA A 36 -16.93 -22.81 -50.93
C ALA A 36 -18.03 -23.18 -49.92
N THR A 37 -19.13 -23.76 -50.38
CA THR A 37 -20.25 -24.16 -49.51
C THR A 37 -19.86 -25.29 -48.57
N LYS A 38 -19.09 -26.28 -49.05
CA LYS A 38 -18.58 -27.37 -48.22
C LYS A 38 -17.64 -26.84 -47.14
N ARG A 39 -16.72 -25.95 -47.48
CA ARG A 39 -15.79 -25.34 -46.54
C ARG A 39 -16.48 -24.44 -45.52
N LEU A 40 -17.56 -23.79 -45.92
CA LEU A 40 -18.39 -22.97 -45.06
C LEU A 40 -19.15 -23.79 -44.02
N SER A 41 -19.63 -24.99 -44.38
CA SER A 41 -20.25 -25.93 -43.44
C SER A 41 -19.22 -26.51 -42.48
N GLU A 42 -18.03 -26.90 -42.94
CA GLU A 42 -16.93 -27.37 -42.12
C GLU A 42 -16.47 -26.31 -41.11
N LEU A 43 -16.35 -25.04 -41.55
CA LEU A 43 -15.98 -23.93 -40.66
C LEU A 43 -17.05 -23.66 -39.59
N LYS A 44 -18.33 -23.76 -39.94
CA LYS A 44 -19.43 -23.61 -38.96
C LYS A 44 -19.36 -24.71 -37.88
N GLU A 45 -19.08 -25.91 -38.28
CA GLU A 45 -18.93 -27.04 -37.38
C GLU A 45 -17.73 -26.83 -36.43
N ILE A 46 -16.58 -26.43 -37.01
CA ILE A 46 -15.37 -26.11 -36.23
C ILE A 46 -15.63 -24.95 -35.24
N ILE A 47 -16.35 -23.90 -35.65
CA ILE A 47 -16.69 -22.80 -34.76
C ILE A 47 -17.55 -23.28 -33.60
N ASN A 48 -18.60 -24.06 -33.90
CA ASN A 48 -19.48 -24.59 -32.86
C ASN A 48 -18.73 -25.48 -31.87
N ASP A 49 -17.78 -26.31 -32.33
CA ASP A 49 -16.95 -27.15 -31.47
C ASP A 49 -15.97 -26.33 -30.63
N LYS A 50 -15.41 -25.26 -31.21
CA LYS A 50 -14.56 -24.32 -30.48
C LYS A 50 -15.34 -23.54 -29.42
N GLU A 51 -16.58 -23.13 -29.72
CA GLU A 51 -17.45 -22.47 -28.73
C GLU A 51 -17.80 -23.40 -27.57
N LYS A 52 -18.11 -24.67 -27.84
CA LYS A 52 -18.34 -25.66 -26.78
C LYS A 52 -17.10 -25.89 -25.92
N ALA A 53 -15.92 -26.01 -26.56
CA ALA A 53 -14.67 -26.14 -25.86
C ALA A 53 -14.37 -24.93 -24.98
N LEU A 54 -14.63 -23.70 -25.50
CA LEU A 54 -14.42 -22.47 -24.75
C LEU A 54 -15.28 -22.43 -23.49
N LYS A 55 -16.57 -22.75 -23.60
CA LYS A 55 -17.49 -22.81 -22.45
C LYS A 55 -17.03 -23.81 -21.40
N ALA A 56 -16.57 -25.00 -21.83
CA ALA A 56 -16.04 -25.99 -20.92
C ALA A 56 -14.78 -25.52 -20.20
N TYR A 57 -13.91 -24.79 -20.88
CA TYR A 57 -12.74 -24.17 -20.27
C TYR A 57 -13.13 -23.04 -19.29
N GLU A 58 -14.12 -22.20 -19.62
CA GLU A 58 -14.62 -21.16 -18.70
C GLU A 58 -15.17 -21.79 -17.41
N GLU A 59 -15.99 -22.83 -17.50
CA GLU A 59 -16.52 -23.54 -16.34
C GLU A 59 -15.39 -24.18 -15.50
N TYR A 60 -14.40 -24.78 -16.16
CA TYR A 60 -13.24 -25.33 -15.48
C TYR A 60 -12.46 -24.25 -14.70
N PHE A 61 -12.17 -23.10 -15.36
CA PHE A 61 -11.46 -22.00 -14.70
C PHE A 61 -12.25 -21.41 -13.53
N ILE A 62 -13.56 -21.25 -13.67
CA ILE A 62 -14.42 -20.75 -12.58
C ILE A 62 -14.34 -21.68 -11.37
N ASN A 63 -14.39 -23.01 -11.62
CA ASN A 63 -14.30 -23.98 -10.54
C ASN A 63 -12.93 -23.97 -9.86
N GLU A 64 -11.84 -23.89 -10.61
CA GLU A 64 -10.48 -23.79 -10.06
C GLU A 64 -10.30 -22.51 -9.23
N ILE A 65 -10.76 -21.38 -9.76
CA ILE A 65 -10.73 -20.09 -9.03
C ILE A 65 -11.55 -20.20 -7.74
N PHE A 66 -12.72 -20.83 -7.80
CA PHE A 66 -13.57 -21.01 -6.63
C PHE A 66 -12.88 -21.83 -5.54
N VAL A 67 -12.20 -22.92 -5.90
CA VAL A 67 -11.42 -23.74 -4.96
C VAL A 67 -10.29 -22.92 -4.31
N LEU A 68 -9.64 -22.04 -5.05
CA LEU A 68 -8.54 -21.22 -4.55
C LEU A 68 -8.99 -20.08 -3.62
N ILE A 69 -10.19 -19.51 -3.88
CA ILE A 69 -10.72 -18.39 -3.12
C ILE A 69 -11.57 -18.84 -1.94
N ASN A 70 -12.23 -19.99 -2.05
CA ASN A 70 -13.18 -20.43 -1.04
C ASN A 70 -12.48 -20.80 0.26
N VAL A 71 -13.01 -20.28 1.36
CA VAL A 71 -12.56 -20.58 2.71
C VAL A 71 -13.24 -21.87 3.18
N VAL A 72 -12.51 -22.94 3.34
CA VAL A 72 -13.04 -24.27 3.72
C VAL A 72 -13.52 -24.29 5.17
N GLU A 73 -12.90 -23.52 6.06
CA GLU A 73 -13.27 -23.46 7.49
C GLU A 73 -13.50 -22.00 7.93
N PRO A 74 -14.56 -21.72 8.70
CA PRO A 74 -14.80 -20.39 9.22
C PRO A 74 -13.72 -20.02 10.25
N ASN A 75 -12.70 -19.34 9.91
CA ASN A 75 -11.53 -18.81 10.64
C ASN A 75 -10.18 -19.17 10.01
N LYS A 76 -10.16 -19.83 8.86
CA LYS A 76 -8.95 -20.02 8.05
C LYS A 76 -8.96 -19.08 6.85
N ASN A 77 -7.77 -18.75 6.40
CA ASN A 77 -7.59 -17.96 5.18
C ASN A 77 -7.85 -18.83 3.94
N SER A 78 -8.16 -18.19 2.82
CA SER A 78 -8.20 -18.87 1.53
C SER A 78 -6.80 -19.38 1.14
N LEU A 79 -6.73 -20.37 0.25
CA LEU A 79 -5.45 -20.96 -0.19
C LEU A 79 -4.51 -19.90 -0.80
N ILE A 80 -5.06 -18.94 -1.55
CA ILE A 80 -4.31 -17.80 -2.12
C ILE A 80 -3.75 -16.91 -1.02
N GLU A 81 -4.53 -16.63 0.02
CA GLU A 81 -4.07 -15.81 1.14
C GLU A 81 -2.96 -16.51 1.94
N GLU A 82 -3.07 -17.80 2.15
CA GLU A 82 -1.99 -18.59 2.78
C GLU A 82 -0.69 -18.53 1.97
N TRP A 83 -0.77 -18.71 0.65
CA TRP A 83 0.40 -18.57 -0.23
C TRP A 83 0.97 -17.17 -0.22
N LYS A 84 0.11 -16.15 -0.25
CA LYS A 84 0.54 -14.75 -0.15
C LYS A 84 1.27 -14.48 1.17
N LEU A 85 0.74 -14.97 2.29
CA LEU A 85 1.37 -14.86 3.59
C LEU A 85 2.69 -15.62 3.66
N PHE A 86 2.74 -16.85 3.11
CA PHE A 86 3.96 -17.63 3.01
C PHE A 86 5.03 -16.89 2.21
N CYS A 87 4.70 -16.41 1.02
CA CYS A 87 5.64 -15.64 0.20
C CYS A 87 6.13 -14.36 0.90
N LYS A 88 5.23 -13.64 1.59
CA LYS A 88 5.61 -12.46 2.38
C LYS A 88 6.59 -12.84 3.50
N LYS A 89 6.30 -13.90 4.24
CA LYS A 89 7.17 -14.42 5.30
C LYS A 89 8.55 -14.80 4.76
N GLU A 90 8.61 -15.61 3.71
CA GLU A 90 9.87 -16.05 3.11
C GLU A 90 10.69 -14.88 2.58
N ARG A 91 10.03 -13.91 1.91
CA ARG A 91 10.69 -12.68 1.46
C ARG A 91 11.35 -11.92 2.60
N HIS A 92 10.66 -11.79 3.74
CA HIS A 92 11.25 -11.13 4.92
C HIS A 92 12.41 -11.92 5.50
N ILE A 93 12.32 -13.24 5.55
CA ILE A 93 13.41 -14.11 6.02
C ILE A 93 14.63 -13.93 5.13
N TYR A 94 14.49 -14.06 3.80
CA TYR A 94 15.62 -13.91 2.88
C TYR A 94 16.21 -12.50 2.87
N ASN A 95 15.39 -11.45 2.96
CA ASN A 95 15.88 -10.09 3.10
C ASN A 95 16.70 -9.91 4.38
N ASN A 96 16.26 -10.50 5.50
CA ASN A 96 16.99 -10.42 6.75
C ASN A 96 18.27 -11.26 6.72
N LEU A 97 18.26 -12.42 6.06
CA LEU A 97 19.45 -13.26 5.91
C LEU A 97 20.61 -12.55 5.20
N ASN A 98 20.33 -11.56 4.35
CA ASN A 98 21.38 -10.76 3.70
C ASN A 98 22.21 -9.92 4.68
N TYR A 99 21.71 -9.68 5.89
CA TYR A 99 22.43 -8.97 6.94
C TYR A 99 23.29 -9.90 7.83
N PHE A 100 23.16 -11.22 7.66
CA PHE A 100 23.90 -12.19 8.44
C PHE A 100 25.20 -12.57 7.75
N GLU A 101 26.26 -12.57 8.50
CA GLU A 101 27.53 -13.15 8.11
C GLU A 101 27.52 -14.64 8.49
N GLY A 102 27.72 -15.50 7.50
CA GLY A 102 27.72 -16.96 7.66
C GLY A 102 29.12 -17.54 7.80
N SER A 103 29.34 -18.32 8.84
CA SER A 103 30.36 -19.36 8.91
C SER A 103 29.65 -20.69 8.71
N ASP A 104 30.37 -21.76 8.35
CA ASP A 104 29.82 -23.08 8.05
C ASP A 104 28.87 -23.64 9.15
N ILE A 105 29.00 -23.16 10.38
CA ILE A 105 28.24 -23.66 11.55
C ILE A 105 27.38 -22.60 12.18
N THR A 106 27.71 -21.29 12.08
CA THR A 106 27.04 -20.23 12.81
C THR A 106 26.73 -19.04 11.91
N LEU A 107 25.55 -18.44 12.12
CA LEU A 107 25.13 -17.18 11.53
C LEU A 107 25.29 -16.06 12.56
N ARG A 108 25.98 -14.98 12.20
CA ARG A 108 26.17 -13.80 13.04
C ARG A 108 25.60 -12.56 12.38
N CYS A 109 24.95 -11.71 13.16
CA CYS A 109 24.48 -10.41 12.68
C CYS A 109 24.65 -9.38 13.79
N ASP A 110 25.22 -8.24 13.45
CA ASP A 110 25.30 -7.10 14.36
C ASP A 110 24.07 -6.21 14.14
N CYS A 111 23.29 -5.95 15.18
CA CYS A 111 22.07 -5.16 15.07
C CYS A 111 21.92 -4.18 16.24
N TRP A 112 21.30 -3.03 15.95
CA TRP A 112 20.90 -2.07 16.98
C TRP A 112 19.50 -2.41 17.49
N TYR A 113 19.32 -2.34 18.79
CA TYR A 113 18.02 -2.55 19.43
C TYR A 113 17.81 -1.54 20.56
N SER A 114 16.55 -1.31 20.91
CA SER A 114 16.19 -0.46 22.05
C SER A 114 16.54 -1.15 23.36
N ALA A 115 17.21 -0.45 24.27
CA ALA A 115 17.56 -0.97 25.58
C ALA A 115 16.33 -1.44 26.39
N ASN A 116 15.18 -0.80 26.19
CA ASN A 116 13.93 -1.17 26.85
C ASN A 116 13.34 -2.50 26.36
N ASP A 117 13.74 -2.97 25.19
CA ASP A 117 13.21 -4.20 24.59
C ASP A 117 14.18 -5.38 24.72
N GLU A 118 15.36 -5.18 25.34
CA GLU A 118 16.38 -6.23 25.52
C GLU A 118 15.81 -7.47 26.22
N GLU A 119 15.10 -7.29 27.35
CA GLU A 119 14.50 -8.41 28.07
C GLU A 119 13.49 -9.20 27.26
N LYS A 120 12.68 -8.49 26.47
CA LYS A 120 11.70 -9.13 25.58
C LYS A 120 12.40 -9.95 24.49
N ILE A 121 13.46 -9.39 23.91
CA ILE A 121 14.24 -10.09 22.87
C ILE A 121 14.87 -11.35 23.46
N ARG A 122 15.51 -11.27 24.63
CA ARG A 122 16.08 -12.44 25.33
C ARG A 122 15.04 -13.50 25.61
N HIS A 123 13.88 -13.10 26.13
CA HIS A 123 12.78 -14.02 26.41
C HIS A 123 12.26 -14.73 25.16
N ILE A 124 12.11 -14.02 24.05
CA ILE A 124 11.67 -14.59 22.76
C ILE A 124 12.71 -15.58 22.23
N LEU A 125 14.00 -15.22 22.30
CA LEU A 125 15.10 -16.08 21.86
C LEU A 125 15.19 -17.36 22.70
N MET A 126 15.05 -17.27 24.03
CA MET A 126 15.05 -18.42 24.91
C MET A 126 13.86 -19.35 24.65
N ASN A 127 12.66 -18.81 24.48
CA ASN A 127 11.46 -19.61 24.21
C ASN A 127 11.54 -20.34 22.86
N LYS A 128 12.11 -19.72 21.85
CA LYS A 128 12.31 -20.37 20.54
C LYS A 128 13.43 -21.40 20.60
N SER A 129 14.52 -21.11 21.30
CA SER A 129 15.64 -22.04 21.49
C SER A 129 15.25 -23.32 22.23
N SER A 130 14.24 -23.26 23.12
CA SER A 130 13.75 -24.44 23.85
C SER A 130 12.94 -25.40 22.96
N ASN A 131 12.36 -24.92 21.87
CA ASN A 131 11.51 -25.69 20.96
C ASN A 131 12.26 -26.26 19.75
N ASP A 132 13.38 -25.64 19.37
CA ASP A 132 14.17 -25.99 18.19
C ASP A 132 15.58 -26.42 18.58
N LEU A 133 16.19 -27.31 17.81
CA LEU A 133 17.57 -27.78 17.99
C LEU A 133 18.64 -26.67 17.78
N VAL A 134 18.22 -25.46 17.44
CA VAL A 134 19.09 -24.32 17.15
C VAL A 134 18.97 -23.29 18.27
N SER A 135 20.07 -22.99 18.95
CA SER A 135 20.13 -21.94 19.97
C SER A 135 20.53 -20.60 19.38
N ALA A 136 19.71 -19.57 19.61
CA ALA A 136 20.05 -18.19 19.29
C ALA A 136 20.48 -17.46 20.56
N LEU A 137 21.65 -16.79 20.53
CA LEU A 137 22.22 -16.08 21.66
C LEU A 137 22.33 -14.59 21.32
N LEU A 138 21.84 -13.75 22.22
CA LEU A 138 22.09 -12.31 22.16
C LEU A 138 23.35 -12.00 22.99
N LEU A 139 24.43 -11.62 22.28
CA LEU A 139 25.67 -11.16 22.90
C LEU A 139 25.58 -9.63 22.98
N SER A 140 25.48 -9.10 24.18
CA SER A 140 25.46 -7.64 24.39
C SER A 140 26.90 -7.12 24.57
N ASP A 141 27.64 -7.06 23.47
CA ASP A 141 28.98 -6.46 23.45
C ASP A 141 28.87 -4.97 23.13
N LYS A 142 28.94 -4.15 24.17
CA LYS A 142 28.98 -2.69 24.06
C LYS A 142 30.24 -2.13 23.39
N LEU A 143 31.18 -2.97 22.99
CA LEU A 143 32.56 -2.56 22.70
C LEU A 143 33.01 -2.82 21.26
N LEU A 144 32.21 -3.43 20.40
CA LEU A 144 32.69 -3.89 19.09
C LEU A 144 32.85 -2.76 18.03
N THR A 145 32.23 -1.60 18.21
CA THR A 145 32.37 -0.48 17.28
C THR A 145 32.39 0.87 18.00
N PRO A 146 33.51 1.28 18.58
CA PRO A 146 33.61 2.54 19.35
C PRO A 146 33.41 3.81 18.50
N ASN A 147 33.45 3.72 17.19
CA ASN A 147 33.38 4.86 16.27
C ASN A 147 32.05 5.02 15.52
N ILE A 148 31.09 4.14 15.73
CA ILE A 148 29.80 4.23 15.04
C ILE A 148 28.76 4.82 16.00
N SER A 149 28.24 6.00 15.65
CA SER A 149 27.12 6.59 16.41
C SER A 149 25.88 5.72 16.28
N PRO A 150 25.18 5.40 17.38
CA PRO A 150 23.94 4.62 17.33
C PRO A 150 22.88 5.36 16.53
N PRO A 151 22.00 4.64 15.80
CA PRO A 151 20.89 5.25 15.11
C PRO A 151 19.87 5.81 16.11
N THR A 152 19.18 6.86 15.75
CA THR A 152 18.14 7.46 16.57
C THR A 152 16.86 6.62 16.47
N TYR A 153 16.38 6.14 17.60
CA TYR A 153 15.09 5.45 17.71
C TYR A 153 14.09 6.32 18.48
N ILE A 154 13.02 6.73 17.81
CA ILE A 154 11.96 7.55 18.38
C ILE A 154 10.68 6.71 18.40
N LYS A 155 10.21 6.37 19.61
CA LYS A 155 8.95 5.66 19.76
C LYS A 155 7.79 6.62 19.54
N THR A 156 7.01 6.38 18.51
CA THR A 156 5.85 7.18 18.16
C THR A 156 4.55 6.43 18.43
N ASN A 157 3.50 7.20 18.71
CA ASN A 157 2.12 6.73 18.81
C ASN A 157 1.33 7.16 17.56
N GLU A 158 0.11 6.66 17.36
CA GLU A 158 -0.77 7.07 16.25
C GLU A 158 -0.94 8.60 16.17
N PHE A 159 -0.91 9.30 17.31
CA PHE A 159 -0.99 10.75 17.38
C PHE A 159 0.31 11.46 16.98
N THR A 160 1.45 10.99 17.48
CA THR A 160 2.76 11.64 17.29
C THR A 160 3.43 11.26 15.98
N SER A 161 3.04 10.14 15.36
CA SER A 161 3.68 9.61 14.15
C SER A 161 3.61 10.60 12.98
N THR A 162 2.51 11.32 12.82
CA THR A 162 2.35 12.31 11.74
C THR A 162 3.28 13.50 11.90
N TYR A 163 3.41 14.00 13.13
CA TYR A 163 4.33 15.12 13.40
C TYR A 163 5.79 14.69 13.28
N GLN A 164 6.10 13.46 13.70
CA GLN A 164 7.44 12.90 13.54
C GLN A 164 7.78 12.72 12.06
N SER A 165 6.88 12.16 11.26
CA SER A 165 7.11 12.00 9.81
C SER A 165 7.26 13.34 9.09
N MET A 166 6.57 14.41 9.54
CA MET A 166 6.76 15.75 9.01
C MET A 166 8.16 16.30 9.32
N VAL A 167 8.63 16.12 10.55
CA VAL A 167 9.98 16.54 10.95
C VAL A 167 11.05 15.72 10.24
N ASP A 168 10.85 14.43 10.11
CA ASP A 168 11.77 13.51 9.41
C ASP A 168 11.95 13.86 7.92
N THR A 169 11.00 14.59 7.32
CA THR A 169 11.15 15.12 5.94
C THR A 169 12.31 16.11 5.83
N TYR A 170 12.61 16.84 6.90
CA TYR A 170 13.75 17.76 6.97
C TYR A 170 15.04 17.05 7.35
N GLY A 171 14.96 15.96 8.07
CA GLY A 171 16.08 15.14 8.50
C GLY A 171 15.81 14.47 9.85
N ILE A 172 16.39 13.29 10.03
CA ILE A 172 16.31 12.55 11.29
C ILE A 172 17.35 13.14 12.25
N PRO A 173 16.97 13.55 13.48
CA PRO A 173 17.93 14.07 14.46
C PRO A 173 18.97 13.01 14.83
N ARG A 174 20.20 13.41 15.04
CA ARG A 174 21.28 12.50 15.44
C ARG A 174 21.07 12.01 16.87
N TYR A 175 21.70 10.91 17.21
CA TYR A 175 21.65 10.37 18.56
C TYR A 175 22.16 11.40 19.57
N GLY A 176 21.32 11.70 20.58
CA GLY A 176 21.60 12.73 21.59
C GLY A 176 21.12 14.14 21.28
N GLU A 177 20.62 14.41 20.07
CA GLU A 177 19.97 15.68 19.73
C GLU A 177 18.53 15.73 20.22
N ILE A 178 18.06 16.95 20.49
CA ILE A 178 16.66 17.17 20.89
C ILE A 178 15.74 16.96 19.70
N ASN A 179 14.70 16.17 19.89
CA ASN A 179 13.70 15.96 18.85
C ASN A 179 12.75 17.17 18.73
N PRO A 180 12.74 17.90 17.59
CA PRO A 180 11.87 19.06 17.41
C PRO A 180 10.40 18.68 17.23
N ALA A 181 10.07 17.41 16.97
CA ALA A 181 8.69 16.97 16.79
C ALA A 181 7.81 17.28 18.01
N ILE A 182 8.36 17.26 19.23
CA ILE A 182 7.62 17.53 20.45
C ILE A 182 7.07 18.96 20.45
N SER A 183 7.88 19.95 20.07
CA SER A 183 7.43 21.34 19.95
C SER A 183 6.51 21.54 18.75
N THR A 184 6.74 20.84 17.66
CA THR A 184 5.95 20.93 16.42
C THR A 184 4.49 20.52 16.62
N ILE A 185 4.20 19.61 17.55
CA ILE A 185 2.83 19.21 17.91
C ILE A 185 1.95 20.40 18.27
N VAL A 186 2.50 21.38 18.97
CA VAL A 186 1.76 22.57 19.41
C VAL A 186 1.95 23.73 18.44
N THR A 187 3.19 23.99 18.05
CA THR A 187 3.52 25.19 17.27
C THR A 187 2.95 25.15 15.86
N PHE A 188 2.97 24.01 15.20
CA PHE A 188 2.49 23.90 13.82
C PHE A 188 0.98 24.14 13.69
N PRO A 189 0.09 23.46 14.45
CA PRO A 189 -1.34 23.73 14.40
C PRO A 189 -1.70 25.14 14.88
N PHE A 190 -0.97 25.68 15.85
CA PHE A 190 -1.18 27.03 16.36
C PHE A 190 -0.83 28.11 15.29
N LEU A 191 0.32 28.01 14.65
CA LEU A 191 0.73 28.91 13.57
C LEU A 191 -0.22 28.81 12.38
N PHE A 192 -0.67 27.60 12.04
CA PHE A 192 -1.70 27.42 11.02
C PHE A 192 -2.98 28.17 11.41
N GLY A 193 -3.42 28.03 12.66
CA GLY A 193 -4.60 28.74 13.18
C GLY A 193 -4.48 30.25 13.09
N ILE A 194 -3.31 30.80 13.43
CA ILE A 194 -3.06 32.26 13.29
C ILE A 194 -3.13 32.69 11.83
N MET A 195 -2.53 31.92 10.94
CA MET A 195 -2.50 32.23 9.51
C MET A 195 -3.86 32.05 8.83
N TYR A 196 -4.64 31.11 9.29
CA TYR A 196 -5.94 30.71 8.72
C TYR A 196 -7.08 30.88 9.72
N GLY A 197 -7.08 31.99 10.46
CA GLY A 197 -8.01 32.26 11.54
C GLY A 197 -9.40 32.66 11.04
N ASP A 198 -10.25 31.66 10.81
CA ASP A 198 -11.66 31.84 10.45
C ASP A 198 -12.49 30.77 11.18
N VAL A 199 -13.53 31.21 11.88
CA VAL A 199 -14.41 30.31 12.64
C VAL A 199 -15.14 29.34 11.73
N GLY A 200 -15.65 29.78 10.58
CA GLY A 200 -16.43 28.95 9.67
C GLY A 200 -15.60 27.83 9.04
N HIS A 201 -14.49 28.19 8.43
CA HIS A 201 -13.57 27.22 7.82
C HIS A 201 -12.94 26.30 8.90
N GLY A 202 -12.59 26.86 10.06
CA GLY A 202 -12.06 26.09 11.19
C GLY A 202 -13.02 25.00 11.68
N ILE A 203 -14.31 25.32 11.81
CA ILE A 203 -15.36 24.32 12.16
C ILE A 203 -15.48 23.25 11.08
N CYS A 204 -15.43 23.60 9.80
CA CYS A 204 -15.47 22.62 8.71
C CYS A 204 -14.30 21.63 8.80
N ILE A 205 -13.07 22.12 9.00
CA ILE A 205 -11.88 21.28 9.15
C ILE A 205 -12.00 20.39 10.39
N PHE A 206 -12.46 20.95 11.51
CA PHE A 206 -12.64 20.25 12.77
C PHE A 206 -13.66 19.09 12.65
N LEU A 207 -14.83 19.37 12.07
CA LEU A 207 -15.87 18.36 11.84
C LEU A 207 -15.42 17.28 10.87
N PHE A 208 -14.68 17.67 9.82
CA PHE A 208 -14.10 16.70 8.88
C PHE A 208 -13.09 15.79 9.59
N ALA A 209 -12.22 16.33 10.42
CA ALA A 209 -11.26 15.53 11.20
C ALA A 209 -11.96 14.58 12.18
N LEU A 210 -13.02 15.03 12.86
CA LEU A 210 -13.86 14.18 13.71
C LEU A 210 -14.50 13.05 12.92
N PHE A 211 -15.03 13.35 11.74
CA PHE A 211 -15.58 12.33 10.85
C PHE A 211 -14.54 11.27 10.49
N LEU A 212 -13.31 11.68 10.12
CA LEU A 212 -12.22 10.74 9.82
C LEU A 212 -11.87 9.85 11.02
N ILE A 213 -11.83 10.41 12.24
CA ILE A 213 -11.57 9.63 13.47
C ILE A 213 -12.67 8.60 13.70
N ILE A 214 -13.93 8.97 13.55
CA ILE A 214 -15.07 8.06 13.75
C ILE A 214 -15.05 6.93 12.70
N VAL A 215 -14.81 7.28 11.44
CA VAL A 215 -14.73 6.29 10.34
C VAL A 215 -13.59 5.32 10.58
N HIS A 216 -12.40 5.83 10.93
CA HIS A 216 -11.24 4.97 11.22
C HIS A 216 -11.50 4.02 12.40
N ASN A 217 -12.07 4.51 13.50
CA ASN A 217 -12.40 3.68 14.66
C ASN A 217 -13.45 2.60 14.31
N ARG A 218 -14.42 2.93 13.44
CA ARG A 218 -15.39 1.94 12.96
C ARG A 218 -14.77 0.88 12.06
N MET A 219 -13.83 1.25 11.21
CA MET A 219 -13.10 0.30 10.37
C MET A 219 -12.22 -0.62 11.21
N LYS A 220 -11.46 -0.08 12.15
CA LYS A 220 -10.61 -0.85 13.07
C LYS A 220 -11.42 -1.87 13.91
N ASN A 221 -12.62 -1.50 14.35
CA ASN A 221 -13.50 -2.41 15.07
C ASN A 221 -14.08 -3.53 14.19
N LYS A 222 -14.23 -3.29 12.87
CA LYS A 222 -14.67 -4.32 11.91
C LYS A 222 -13.53 -5.29 11.55
N GLU A 223 -12.31 -4.83 11.45
CA GLU A 223 -11.12 -5.67 11.22
C GLU A 223 -10.85 -6.63 12.39
N GLY A 224 -11.15 -6.20 13.63
CA GLY A 224 -11.12 -7.06 14.81
C GLY A 224 -12.20 -8.16 14.84
N SER A 225 -13.20 -8.11 13.95
CA SER A 225 -14.30 -9.07 13.84
C SER A 225 -14.26 -9.93 12.57
N GLY A 226 -13.06 -10.25 12.07
CA GLY A 226 -12.86 -11.37 11.14
C GLY A 226 -13.48 -11.21 9.75
N SER A 227 -13.30 -10.08 9.09
CA SER A 227 -13.54 -9.97 7.65
C SER A 227 -12.31 -9.35 7.00
N GLY A 228 -11.45 -10.22 6.47
CA GLY A 228 -10.28 -9.83 5.68
C GLY A 228 -10.71 -9.18 4.38
N SER A 229 -10.94 -7.88 4.43
CA SER A 229 -10.97 -7.06 3.24
C SER A 229 -9.54 -6.69 2.93
N GLY A 230 -8.94 -7.39 1.97
CA GLY A 230 -7.67 -6.99 1.38
C GLY A 230 -7.80 -5.57 0.85
N SER A 231 -7.25 -4.62 1.60
CA SER A 231 -7.10 -3.26 1.11
C SER A 231 -6.17 -3.32 -0.09
N ASP A 232 -6.71 -3.00 -1.26
CA ASP A 232 -5.95 -2.73 -2.47
C ASP A 232 -4.87 -1.70 -2.14
N GLU A 233 -3.62 -2.15 -2.10
CA GLU A 233 -2.43 -1.35 -1.74
C GLU A 233 -2.25 -0.12 -2.65
N ASN A 234 -2.86 -0.09 -3.83
CA ASN A 234 -2.62 0.93 -4.85
C ASN A 234 -3.71 2.03 -4.98
N SER A 235 -4.88 1.87 -4.40
CA SER A 235 -5.94 2.86 -4.60
C SER A 235 -6.10 3.89 -3.47
N ASN A 236 -5.37 3.76 -2.37
CA ASN A 236 -5.67 4.52 -1.16
C ASN A 236 -4.47 5.16 -0.45
N GLU A 237 -3.36 5.43 -1.12
CA GLU A 237 -2.23 6.14 -0.50
C GLU A 237 -2.66 7.53 0.03
N MET A 238 -3.47 8.25 -0.74
CA MET A 238 -4.03 9.54 -0.30
C MET A 238 -4.96 9.38 0.90
N LEU A 239 -5.80 8.34 0.91
CA LEU A 239 -6.68 8.06 2.05
C LEU A 239 -5.88 7.65 3.29
N SER A 240 -4.87 6.82 3.14
CA SER A 240 -3.98 6.43 4.25
C SER A 240 -3.26 7.64 4.83
N MET A 241 -2.82 8.56 3.99
CA MET A 241 -2.20 9.82 4.42
C MET A 241 -3.18 10.71 5.21
N LEU A 242 -4.43 10.82 4.75
CA LEU A 242 -5.48 11.54 5.46
C LEU A 242 -5.82 10.90 6.82
N PHE A 243 -5.94 9.56 6.85
CA PHE A 243 -6.20 8.85 8.11
C PHE A 243 -5.04 8.97 9.09
N ASN A 244 -3.81 8.96 8.63
CA ASN A 244 -2.65 9.20 9.48
C ASN A 244 -2.66 10.63 10.04
N GLY A 245 -3.03 11.63 9.22
CA GLY A 245 -3.06 13.04 9.60
C GLY A 245 -4.30 13.49 10.41
N ARG A 246 -5.25 12.60 10.72
CA ARG A 246 -6.54 12.95 11.33
C ARG A 246 -6.45 13.77 12.63
N TYR A 247 -5.50 13.45 13.49
CA TYR A 247 -5.30 14.19 14.76
C TYR A 247 -4.66 15.57 14.53
N MET A 248 -3.77 15.66 13.54
CA MET A 248 -3.17 16.94 13.16
C MET A 248 -4.24 17.88 12.61
N LEU A 249 -5.10 17.40 11.71
CA LEU A 249 -6.22 18.16 11.15
C LEU A 249 -7.19 18.62 12.25
N LEU A 250 -7.44 17.79 13.24
CA LEU A 250 -8.32 18.17 14.37
C LEU A 250 -7.72 19.32 15.18
N LEU A 251 -6.43 19.29 15.50
CA LEU A 251 -5.76 20.38 16.20
C LEU A 251 -5.70 21.64 15.34
N MET A 252 -5.43 21.53 14.05
CA MET A 252 -5.45 22.65 13.12
C MET A 252 -6.83 23.31 13.07
N GLY A 253 -7.91 22.53 12.98
CA GLY A 253 -9.27 23.04 13.03
C GLY A 253 -9.60 23.71 14.36
N PHE A 254 -9.17 23.13 15.48
CA PHE A 254 -9.37 23.73 16.81
C PHE A 254 -8.70 25.11 16.93
N PHE A 255 -7.42 25.22 16.57
CA PHE A 255 -6.69 26.49 16.63
C PHE A 255 -7.19 27.50 15.61
N ALA A 256 -7.66 27.06 14.43
CA ALA A 256 -8.28 27.97 13.44
C ALA A 256 -9.58 28.59 13.97
N VAL A 257 -10.43 27.80 14.64
CA VAL A 257 -11.63 28.31 15.32
C VAL A 257 -11.25 29.29 16.42
N TYR A 258 -10.27 28.95 17.26
CA TYR A 258 -9.80 29.82 18.34
C TYR A 258 -9.29 31.17 17.80
N ALA A 259 -8.43 31.13 16.78
CA ALA A 259 -7.90 32.35 16.15
C ALA A 259 -9.01 33.14 15.42
N GLY A 260 -9.97 32.47 14.78
CA GLY A 260 -11.10 33.09 14.12
C GLY A 260 -12.00 33.87 15.10
N PHE A 261 -12.20 33.36 16.31
CA PHE A 261 -12.89 34.09 17.36
C PHE A 261 -12.12 35.36 17.79
N LEU A 262 -10.79 35.26 17.88
CA LEU A 262 -9.96 36.42 18.21
C LEU A 262 -9.97 37.48 17.08
N TYR A 263 -10.01 37.04 15.83
CA TYR A 263 -10.08 37.94 14.66
C TYR A 263 -11.50 38.44 14.39
N ASN A 264 -12.50 37.86 15.06
CA ASN A 264 -13.92 38.19 14.88
C ASN A 264 -14.39 37.92 13.44
N ASP A 265 -13.87 36.87 12.79
CA ASP A 265 -14.10 36.53 11.39
C ASP A 265 -14.88 35.20 11.26
N PHE A 266 -15.95 35.22 10.45
CA PHE A 266 -16.77 34.08 10.13
C PHE A 266 -17.06 34.08 8.63
N PHE A 267 -16.43 33.18 7.88
CA PHE A 267 -16.48 33.14 6.41
C PHE A 267 -16.21 34.49 5.75
N SER A 268 -15.16 35.17 6.22
CA SER A 268 -14.79 36.53 5.78
C SER A 268 -15.85 37.59 6.04
N MET A 269 -16.78 37.35 6.97
CA MET A 269 -17.75 38.32 7.46
C MET A 269 -17.50 38.64 8.93
N PRO A 270 -17.49 39.94 9.34
CA PRO A 270 -17.26 40.32 10.73
C PRO A 270 -18.43 39.86 11.61
N LEU A 271 -18.13 39.09 12.66
CA LEU A 271 -19.13 38.55 13.61
C LEU A 271 -19.67 39.61 14.59
N ASN A 272 -19.03 40.75 14.73
CA ASN A 272 -19.36 41.80 15.71
C ASN A 272 -19.54 41.34 17.17
N LEU A 273 -18.78 40.31 17.56
CA LEU A 273 -18.80 39.74 18.92
C LEU A 273 -18.14 40.71 19.93
N PHE A 274 -17.10 41.40 19.49
CA PHE A 274 -16.35 42.34 20.29
C PHE A 274 -16.40 43.72 19.62
N THR A 275 -16.64 44.79 20.39
CA THR A 275 -16.54 46.15 19.89
C THR A 275 -15.10 46.47 19.56
N SER A 276 -14.84 46.87 18.31
CA SER A 276 -13.51 47.29 17.88
C SER A 276 -13.19 48.66 18.49
N MET A 277 -11.94 48.79 18.97
CA MET A 277 -11.42 50.10 19.37
C MET A 277 -11.13 51.04 18.19
N PHE A 278 -11.09 50.48 16.99
CA PHE A 278 -10.84 51.23 15.76
C PHE A 278 -12.17 51.40 15.01
N GLU A 279 -12.71 52.58 14.96
CA GLU A 279 -13.79 52.95 14.03
C GLU A 279 -13.13 53.22 12.68
N VAL A 280 -13.53 52.47 11.66
CA VAL A 280 -13.19 52.81 10.28
C VAL A 280 -14.17 53.89 9.86
N ASP A 281 -13.70 55.13 9.76
CA ASP A 281 -14.46 56.21 9.12
C ASP A 281 -14.83 55.76 7.69
N LYS A 282 -16.13 55.67 7.43
CA LYS A 282 -16.69 55.33 6.13
C LYS A 282 -16.66 56.52 5.19
#